data_c3e28d014c860ffcdb15aae3eb343aae
#
_entry.id   c3e28d014c860ffcdb15aae3eb343aae
#
_cell.length_a   1.000
_cell.length_b   1.000
_cell.length_c   1.000
_cell.angle_alpha   90.00
_cell.angle_beta   90.00
_cell.angle_gamma   90.00
#
_symmetry.space_group_name_H-M   'P 1'
#
loop_
_entity.id
_entity.type
_entity.pdbx_description
1 polymer ?
#
loop_
_entity_poly.entity_id
_entity_poly.type
_entity_poly.pdbx_seq_one_letter_code
_entity_poly.pdbx_strand_id
1 'polypeptide(L)'
;DQHPWFVEAKKSLDNPYREYYLWADATPDRMPNEWQSFFGGSTWTYDAGTKQAYFHVFAKEQPDLNWKNPKVREEIYAMIRWWLDLGIDGFRLDAISHIQKEPWDFKITTNPWAPFMNVKGIEDYMLDLKAIFAEYDIMTVGEASGVSSKKAVEWTNDAGYLNMIFELEHNVREGKPGEERLNILGYKKVMARWQKHLGTEGWNALYVENHDNPRINSILGNETSHSAKAIGTIALLLRGTPFIYQGQEIGMVNYPFQQIDELDAKDSHNHYRLLIESGYDAKQALKEVAHWTRDHSRTPMQWTSQEASSFTSGHPWLAIHPNFKEINVADQETDAQSVLNYYKKLIALRKENPVFTDGQFELLAPNH
;
A
#
# COMPACT_ATOMS: atom_id res chain seq x y z
N ASP A 1 -2.11 14.63 13.22
CA ASP A 1 -2.71 15.83 13.85
C ASP A 1 -2.14 16.12 15.23
N GLN A 2 -1.46 15.17 15.87
CA GLN A 2 -0.84 15.31 17.20
C GLN A 2 0.61 15.79 17.13
N HIS A 3 1.22 15.87 15.93
CA HIS A 3 2.57 16.36 15.77
C HIS A 3 2.70 17.83 16.23
N PRO A 4 3.76 18.21 16.96
CA PRO A 4 3.93 19.59 17.44
C PRO A 4 3.78 20.65 16.36
N TRP A 5 4.27 20.43 15.16
CA TRP A 5 4.10 21.38 14.06
C TRP A 5 2.63 21.63 13.71
N PHE A 6 1.78 20.59 13.69
CA PHE A 6 0.37 20.75 13.36
C PHE A 6 -0.40 21.39 14.51
N VAL A 7 -0.09 21.00 15.74
CA VAL A 7 -0.67 21.63 16.95
C VAL A 7 -0.37 23.13 16.97
N GLU A 8 0.85 23.52 16.64
CA GLU A 8 1.24 24.93 16.51
C GLU A 8 0.55 25.60 15.33
N ALA A 9 0.52 24.96 14.15
CA ALA A 9 -0.11 25.48 12.93
C ALA A 9 -1.59 25.83 13.11
N LYS A 10 -2.29 25.18 14.03
CA LYS A 10 -3.71 25.44 14.35
C LYS A 10 -3.92 26.63 15.27
N LYS A 11 -2.90 27.16 15.93
CA LYS A 11 -3.06 28.23 16.94
C LYS A 11 -3.44 29.59 16.32
N SER A 12 -2.82 29.93 15.19
CA SER A 12 -3.11 31.18 14.48
C SER A 12 -2.66 31.13 13.02
N LEU A 13 -3.16 32.08 12.20
CA LEU A 13 -2.83 32.19 10.77
C LEU A 13 -1.38 32.62 10.53
N ASP A 14 -0.77 33.32 11.46
CA ASP A 14 0.59 33.86 11.42
C ASP A 14 1.62 32.97 12.16
N ASN A 15 1.20 31.78 12.64
CA ASN A 15 2.12 30.86 13.30
C ASN A 15 3.20 30.39 12.30
N PRO A 16 4.49 30.31 12.71
CA PRO A 16 5.59 29.86 11.86
C PRO A 16 5.38 28.50 11.19
N TYR A 17 4.62 27.62 11.82
CA TYR A 17 4.30 26.28 11.27
C TYR A 17 3.04 26.24 10.40
N ARG A 18 2.34 27.39 10.23
CA ARG A 18 1.11 27.41 9.42
C ARG A 18 1.34 26.90 8.02
N GLU A 19 2.34 27.41 7.34
CA GLU A 19 2.70 27.05 5.97
C GLU A 19 3.41 25.67 5.84
N TYR A 20 3.56 24.92 6.95
CA TYR A 20 4.04 23.53 6.90
C TYR A 20 2.97 22.57 6.39
N TYR A 21 1.70 22.98 6.43
CA TYR A 21 0.55 22.22 5.99
C TYR A 21 -0.23 22.95 4.92
N LEU A 22 -1.12 22.25 4.25
CA LEU A 22 -1.95 22.80 3.17
C LEU A 22 -3.28 23.28 3.75
N TRP A 23 -3.54 24.57 3.61
CA TRP A 23 -4.75 25.24 4.10
C TRP A 23 -5.45 25.99 2.99
N ALA A 24 -6.77 26.12 3.11
CA ALA A 24 -7.56 26.97 2.22
C ALA A 24 -8.77 27.58 2.97
N ASP A 25 -9.27 28.70 2.48
CA ASP A 25 -10.46 29.34 3.01
C ASP A 25 -11.68 28.44 2.85
N ALA A 26 -12.43 28.30 3.91
CA ALA A 26 -13.60 27.43 3.98
C ALA A 26 -14.63 27.96 4.99
N THR A 27 -15.83 27.39 4.92
CA THR A 27 -16.84 27.50 5.98
C THR A 27 -17.31 26.12 6.36
N PRO A 28 -18.00 25.93 7.50
CA PRO A 28 -18.51 24.61 7.88
C PRO A 28 -19.34 23.92 6.78
N ASP A 29 -20.07 24.72 5.98
CA ASP A 29 -20.98 24.23 4.94
C ASP A 29 -20.36 24.25 3.53
N ARG A 30 -19.13 24.76 3.37
CA ARG A 30 -18.48 24.89 2.06
C ARG A 30 -16.97 24.67 2.15
N MET A 31 -16.53 23.51 1.69
CA MET A 31 -15.11 23.17 1.52
C MET A 31 -14.54 23.78 0.22
N PRO A 32 -13.20 23.88 0.10
CA PRO A 32 -12.54 24.46 -1.09
C PRO A 32 -12.90 23.76 -2.39
N ASN A 33 -13.11 22.44 -2.34
CA ASN A 33 -13.55 21.62 -3.48
C ASN A 33 -14.21 20.32 -2.98
N GLU A 34 -14.64 19.47 -3.92
CA GLU A 34 -15.34 18.20 -3.65
C GLU A 34 -14.41 16.98 -3.76
N TRP A 35 -13.09 17.15 -3.61
CA TRP A 35 -12.16 16.03 -3.71
C TRP A 35 -12.38 15.04 -2.57
N GLN A 36 -12.21 13.75 -2.91
CA GLN A 36 -12.50 12.65 -2.00
C GLN A 36 -11.19 12.06 -1.43
N SER A 37 -11.19 11.81 -0.12
CA SER A 37 -10.11 11.09 0.56
C SER A 37 -10.10 9.61 0.16
N PHE A 38 -8.93 8.97 0.18
CA PHE A 38 -8.82 7.52 0.01
C PHE A 38 -9.59 6.73 1.07
N PHE A 39 -9.75 7.29 2.27
CA PHE A 39 -10.48 6.65 3.38
C PHE A 39 -11.95 7.07 3.46
N GLY A 40 -12.46 7.67 2.37
CA GLY A 40 -13.83 8.14 2.27
C GLY A 40 -14.07 9.53 2.86
N GLY A 41 -15.06 10.23 2.33
CA GLY A 41 -15.39 11.59 2.71
C GLY A 41 -14.49 12.64 2.06
N SER A 42 -14.60 13.89 2.52
CA SER A 42 -13.84 15.02 1.99
C SER A 42 -12.35 14.91 2.29
N THR A 43 -11.51 15.41 1.37
CA THR A 43 -10.07 15.66 1.62
C THR A 43 -9.82 16.91 2.50
N TRP A 44 -10.86 17.57 2.97
CA TRP A 44 -10.78 18.80 3.75
C TRP A 44 -11.46 18.66 5.10
N THR A 45 -10.81 19.16 6.13
CA THR A 45 -11.41 19.27 7.47
C THR A 45 -11.37 20.72 7.93
N TYR A 46 -12.54 21.27 8.27
CA TYR A 46 -12.69 22.64 8.75
C TYR A 46 -12.13 22.80 10.16
N ASP A 47 -11.31 23.83 10.36
CA ASP A 47 -10.80 24.25 11.66
C ASP A 47 -11.50 25.54 12.12
N ALA A 48 -12.36 25.41 13.11
CA ALA A 48 -13.15 26.53 13.63
C ALA A 48 -12.27 27.62 14.29
N GLY A 49 -11.09 27.26 14.79
CA GLY A 49 -10.17 28.20 15.44
C GLY A 49 -9.60 29.21 14.47
N THR A 50 -9.22 28.79 13.28
CA THR A 50 -8.62 29.66 12.26
C THR A 50 -9.57 29.98 11.10
N LYS A 51 -10.76 29.38 11.06
CA LYS A 51 -11.79 29.56 10.00
C LYS A 51 -11.28 29.20 8.60
N GLN A 52 -10.41 28.20 8.53
CA GLN A 52 -9.91 27.59 7.29
C GLN A 52 -10.08 26.08 7.35
N ALA A 53 -9.93 25.37 6.24
CA ALA A 53 -9.83 23.93 6.21
C ALA A 53 -8.40 23.49 5.89
N TYR A 54 -7.96 22.42 6.52
CA TYR A 54 -6.69 21.76 6.17
C TYR A 54 -6.94 20.56 5.26
N PHE A 55 -5.97 20.30 4.40
CA PHE A 55 -6.02 19.21 3.43
C PHE A 55 -5.44 17.93 3.98
N HIS A 56 -6.05 16.78 3.63
CA HIS A 56 -5.55 15.45 3.91
C HIS A 56 -5.98 14.46 2.81
N VAL A 57 -5.03 13.74 2.26
CA VAL A 57 -5.32 12.69 1.25
C VAL A 57 -5.93 11.45 1.90
N PHE A 58 -5.53 11.13 3.12
CA PHE A 58 -5.97 9.99 3.92
C PHE A 58 -6.90 10.41 5.07
N ALA A 59 -6.69 9.93 6.27
CA ALA A 59 -7.52 10.28 7.42
C ALA A 59 -7.34 11.77 7.81
N LYS A 60 -8.38 12.36 8.39
CA LYS A 60 -8.32 13.75 8.93
C LYS A 60 -7.25 13.93 10.00
N GLU A 61 -6.83 12.86 10.64
CA GLU A 61 -5.74 12.84 11.61
C GLU A 61 -4.35 12.85 10.95
N GLN A 62 -4.29 12.79 9.61
CA GLN A 62 -3.08 12.78 8.79
C GLN A 62 -3.02 14.02 7.87
N PRO A 63 -2.89 15.25 8.42
CA PRO A 63 -2.80 16.45 7.60
C PRO A 63 -1.58 16.41 6.68
N ASP A 64 -1.77 16.80 5.42
CA ASP A 64 -0.72 16.75 4.41
C ASP A 64 0.31 17.87 4.60
N LEU A 65 1.58 17.50 4.52
CA LEU A 65 2.70 18.44 4.51
C LEU A 65 2.74 19.24 3.20
N ASN A 66 3.06 20.51 3.32
CA ASN A 66 3.23 21.42 2.18
C ASN A 66 4.64 21.29 1.56
N TRP A 67 4.82 20.37 0.62
CA TRP A 67 6.10 20.17 -0.07
C TRP A 67 6.58 21.38 -0.90
N LYS A 68 5.70 22.35 -1.20
CA LYS A 68 6.10 23.61 -1.83
C LYS A 68 6.90 24.49 -0.87
N ASN A 69 6.75 24.32 0.44
CA ASN A 69 7.49 25.05 1.45
C ASN A 69 8.92 24.48 1.59
N PRO A 70 9.98 25.26 1.28
CA PRO A 70 11.35 24.78 1.37
C PRO A 70 11.75 24.38 2.80
N LYS A 71 11.22 25.03 3.84
CA LYS A 71 11.50 24.67 5.23
C LYS A 71 11.00 23.26 5.57
N VAL A 72 9.83 22.86 5.06
CA VAL A 72 9.32 21.50 5.23
C VAL A 72 10.27 20.49 4.57
N ARG A 73 10.73 20.79 3.36
CA ARG A 73 11.69 19.91 2.69
C ARG A 73 13.02 19.80 3.45
N GLU A 74 13.56 20.92 3.93
CA GLU A 74 14.77 20.94 4.74
C GLU A 74 14.66 20.05 5.99
N GLU A 75 13.53 20.14 6.71
CA GLU A 75 13.26 19.31 7.89
C GLU A 75 13.15 17.81 7.53
N ILE A 76 12.43 17.48 6.46
CA ILE A 76 12.30 16.10 5.99
C ILE A 76 13.65 15.55 5.54
N TYR A 77 14.44 16.33 4.79
CA TYR A 77 15.76 15.91 4.33
C TYR A 77 16.75 15.73 5.48
N ALA A 78 16.69 16.61 6.50
CA ALA A 78 17.47 16.43 7.72
C ALA A 78 17.08 15.16 8.48
N MET A 79 15.77 14.88 8.59
CA MET A 79 15.26 13.65 9.22
C MET A 79 15.73 12.39 8.45
N ILE A 80 15.69 12.41 7.13
CA ILE A 80 16.17 11.29 6.29
C ILE A 80 17.65 11.03 6.54
N ARG A 81 18.51 12.08 6.51
CA ARG A 81 19.94 11.94 6.79
C ARG A 81 20.19 11.42 8.21
N TRP A 82 19.43 11.91 9.19
CA TRP A 82 19.57 11.44 10.57
C TRP A 82 19.37 9.92 10.70
N TRP A 83 18.37 9.36 10.01
CA TRP A 83 18.16 7.91 9.97
C TRP A 83 19.28 7.17 9.25
N LEU A 84 19.74 7.71 8.11
CA LEU A 84 20.85 7.11 7.33
C LEU A 84 22.16 7.14 8.11
N ASP A 85 22.42 8.23 8.83
CA ASP A 85 23.62 8.36 9.69
C ASP A 85 23.60 7.38 10.89
N LEU A 86 22.41 6.90 11.29
CA LEU A 86 22.26 5.81 12.27
C LEU A 86 22.58 4.43 11.67
N GLY A 87 22.75 4.33 10.35
CA GLY A 87 23.17 3.11 9.65
C GLY A 87 22.03 2.20 9.22
N ILE A 88 20.84 2.74 8.92
CA ILE A 88 19.80 1.94 8.26
C ILE A 88 20.16 1.71 6.79
N ASP A 89 19.70 0.58 6.23
CA ASP A 89 20.06 0.14 4.87
C ASP A 89 19.16 0.72 3.78
N GLY A 90 18.24 1.62 4.12
CA GLY A 90 17.37 2.29 3.12
C GLY A 90 15.96 2.60 3.60
N PHE A 91 15.10 2.97 2.63
CA PHE A 91 13.74 3.41 2.90
C PHE A 91 12.71 2.75 1.98
N ARG A 92 11.56 2.40 2.56
CA ARG A 92 10.30 2.34 1.85
C ARG A 92 9.61 3.71 1.99
N LEU A 93 9.32 4.36 0.86
CA LEU A 93 8.65 5.65 0.81
C LEU A 93 7.14 5.41 0.61
N ASP A 94 6.40 5.61 1.69
CA ASP A 94 4.94 5.47 1.72
C ASP A 94 4.27 6.57 0.91
N ALA A 95 3.29 6.21 0.07
CA ALA A 95 2.46 7.15 -0.68
C ALA A 95 3.25 8.29 -1.38
N ILE A 96 4.49 8.02 -1.79
CA ILE A 96 5.42 9.06 -2.28
C ILE A 96 4.90 9.78 -3.54
N SER A 97 4.04 9.15 -4.32
CA SER A 97 3.43 9.75 -5.49
C SER A 97 2.35 10.78 -5.19
N HIS A 98 1.99 10.96 -3.90
CA HIS A 98 0.93 11.88 -3.47
C HIS A 98 1.44 13.21 -2.90
N ILE A 99 2.75 13.46 -2.87
CA ILE A 99 3.32 14.67 -2.24
C ILE A 99 3.05 15.96 -3.03
N GLN A 100 2.81 15.87 -4.35
CA GLN A 100 2.41 17.01 -5.19
C GLN A 100 0.90 17.01 -5.42
N LYS A 101 0.30 18.21 -5.49
CA LYS A 101 -1.13 18.41 -5.74
C LYS A 101 -1.35 19.36 -6.91
N GLU A 102 -2.44 19.13 -7.63
CA GLU A 102 -2.99 20.08 -8.60
C GLU A 102 -3.53 21.35 -7.87
N PRO A 103 -3.72 22.45 -8.58
CA PRO A 103 -4.44 23.63 -8.04
C PRO A 103 -5.85 23.26 -7.54
N TRP A 104 -6.33 23.95 -6.49
CA TRP A 104 -7.62 23.62 -5.84
C TRP A 104 -8.86 23.75 -6.74
N ASP A 105 -8.75 24.44 -7.86
CA ASP A 105 -9.79 24.57 -8.90
C ASP A 105 -9.72 23.51 -10.00
N PHE A 106 -8.79 22.56 -9.90
CA PHE A 106 -8.65 21.44 -10.84
C PHE A 106 -9.96 20.64 -10.94
N LYS A 107 -10.40 20.39 -12.18
CA LYS A 107 -11.64 19.67 -12.47
C LYS A 107 -11.36 18.19 -12.68
N ILE A 108 -11.92 17.36 -11.81
CA ILE A 108 -11.87 15.89 -11.96
C ILE A 108 -12.74 15.49 -13.16
N THR A 109 -12.17 14.68 -14.06
CA THR A 109 -12.91 14.18 -15.25
C THR A 109 -13.27 12.71 -15.15
N THR A 110 -12.32 11.86 -14.75
CA THR A 110 -12.49 10.40 -14.74
C THR A 110 -11.98 9.74 -13.46
N ASN A 111 -10.76 10.07 -13.04
CA ASN A 111 -10.16 9.50 -11.83
C ASN A 111 -10.33 10.49 -10.67
N PRO A 112 -11.07 10.12 -9.62
CA PRO A 112 -11.30 11.01 -8.47
C PRO A 112 -10.02 11.39 -7.72
N TRP A 113 -8.96 10.62 -7.86
CA TRP A 113 -7.68 10.83 -7.19
C TRP A 113 -6.60 11.48 -8.08
N ALA A 114 -6.93 11.79 -9.34
CA ALA A 114 -6.02 12.47 -10.26
C ALA A 114 -5.40 13.75 -9.67
N PRO A 115 -6.11 14.56 -8.85
CA PRO A 115 -5.56 15.79 -8.31
C PRO A 115 -4.34 15.65 -7.40
N PHE A 116 -4.06 14.44 -6.91
CA PHE A 116 -2.96 14.17 -5.98
C PHE A 116 -2.26 12.84 -6.21
N MET A 117 -2.36 12.28 -7.42
CA MET A 117 -1.65 11.05 -7.80
C MET A 117 -0.65 11.32 -8.91
N ASN A 118 0.64 11.24 -8.62
CA ASN A 118 1.73 11.44 -9.57
C ASN A 118 1.55 12.72 -10.42
N VAL A 119 1.22 13.82 -9.72
CA VAL A 119 0.97 15.13 -10.33
C VAL A 119 2.27 15.72 -10.88
N LYS A 120 2.20 16.36 -12.05
CA LYS A 120 3.35 17.03 -12.69
C LYS A 120 4.03 18.02 -11.74
N GLY A 121 5.35 18.02 -11.72
CA GLY A 121 6.19 18.80 -10.80
C GLY A 121 6.63 18.01 -9.57
N ILE A 122 6.15 16.76 -9.40
CA ILE A 122 6.66 15.86 -8.37
C ILE A 122 8.13 15.51 -8.63
N GLU A 123 8.54 15.58 -9.87
CA GLU A 123 9.89 15.26 -10.35
C GLU A 123 10.96 16.06 -9.59
N ASP A 124 10.71 17.35 -9.31
CA ASP A 124 11.65 18.21 -8.59
C ASP A 124 11.93 17.67 -7.17
N TYR A 125 10.88 17.24 -6.45
CA TYR A 125 11.04 16.66 -5.12
C TYR A 125 11.74 15.30 -5.16
N MET A 126 11.45 14.50 -6.18
CA MET A 126 12.09 13.20 -6.36
C MET A 126 13.57 13.33 -6.71
N LEU A 127 13.97 14.38 -7.45
CA LEU A 127 15.38 14.68 -7.72
C LEU A 127 16.13 15.12 -6.46
N ASP A 128 15.51 15.93 -5.61
CA ASP A 128 16.09 16.30 -4.32
C ASP A 128 16.33 15.06 -3.44
N LEU A 129 15.33 14.18 -3.33
CA LEU A 129 15.44 12.92 -2.58
C LEU A 129 16.53 12.01 -3.15
N LYS A 130 16.60 11.87 -4.48
CA LYS A 130 17.64 11.11 -5.16
C LYS A 130 19.04 11.64 -4.81
N ALA A 131 19.23 12.96 -4.80
CA ALA A 131 20.52 13.56 -4.47
C ALA A 131 20.95 13.18 -3.04
N ILE A 132 20.02 13.14 -2.09
CA ILE A 132 20.29 12.71 -0.72
C ILE A 132 20.62 11.22 -0.66
N PHE A 133 19.84 10.37 -1.31
CA PHE A 133 20.04 8.93 -1.31
C PHE A 133 21.40 8.54 -1.96
N ALA A 134 21.86 9.30 -2.93
CA ALA A 134 23.15 9.08 -3.58
C ALA A 134 24.37 9.34 -2.67
N GLU A 135 24.19 9.97 -1.51
CA GLU A 135 25.23 10.17 -0.50
C GLU A 135 25.52 8.86 0.29
N TYR A 136 24.68 7.83 0.16
CA TYR A 136 24.71 6.59 0.96
C TYR A 136 24.57 5.34 0.08
N ASP A 137 25.14 4.22 0.54
CA ASP A 137 24.94 2.90 -0.09
C ASP A 137 23.69 2.23 0.48
N ILE A 138 22.55 2.51 -0.10
CA ILE A 138 21.22 2.11 0.42
C ILE A 138 20.29 1.61 -0.66
N MET A 139 19.23 0.93 -0.24
CA MET A 139 18.12 0.52 -1.10
C MET A 139 16.90 1.43 -0.86
N THR A 140 16.23 1.82 -1.93
CA THR A 140 14.99 2.60 -1.86
C THR A 140 13.87 1.95 -2.65
N VAL A 141 12.67 1.90 -2.06
CA VAL A 141 11.44 1.44 -2.71
C VAL A 141 10.31 2.42 -2.47
N GLY A 142 9.60 2.81 -3.51
CA GLY A 142 8.46 3.72 -3.43
C GLY A 142 7.12 3.03 -3.63
N GLU A 143 6.13 3.39 -2.83
CA GLU A 143 4.74 3.11 -3.15
C GLU A 143 4.24 4.21 -4.10
N ALA A 144 4.10 3.87 -5.40
CA ALA A 144 3.97 4.85 -6.46
C ALA A 144 2.60 4.75 -7.18
N SER A 145 1.52 5.00 -6.43
CA SER A 145 0.16 5.06 -6.98
C SER A 145 0.05 6.05 -8.14
N GLY A 146 -0.59 5.65 -9.24
CA GLY A 146 -0.77 6.50 -10.42
C GLY A 146 0.47 6.64 -11.32
N VAL A 147 1.59 6.01 -10.97
CA VAL A 147 2.73 5.87 -11.89
C VAL A 147 2.45 4.74 -12.87
N SER A 148 2.30 5.07 -14.14
CA SER A 148 2.07 4.06 -15.18
C SER A 148 3.32 3.23 -15.45
N SER A 149 3.14 2.03 -16.01
CA SER A 149 4.26 1.14 -16.37
C SER A 149 5.28 1.77 -17.35
N LYS A 150 4.87 2.74 -18.16
CA LYS A 150 5.79 3.51 -19.03
C LYS A 150 6.61 4.53 -18.22
N LYS A 151 5.96 5.24 -17.30
CA LYS A 151 6.63 6.19 -16.41
C LYS A 151 7.52 5.50 -15.38
N ALA A 152 7.24 4.26 -15.03
CA ALA A 152 8.01 3.48 -14.08
C ALA A 152 9.49 3.34 -14.46
N VAL A 153 9.81 3.36 -15.76
CA VAL A 153 11.20 3.37 -16.24
C VAL A 153 11.93 4.66 -15.79
N GLU A 154 11.27 5.81 -15.92
CA GLU A 154 11.85 7.10 -15.46
C GLU A 154 12.08 7.12 -13.95
N TRP A 155 11.26 6.38 -13.18
CA TRP A 155 11.38 6.28 -11.74
C TRP A 155 12.51 5.36 -11.28
N THR A 156 12.84 4.32 -12.07
CA THR A 156 13.63 3.17 -11.60
C THR A 156 14.79 2.75 -12.49
N ASN A 157 15.09 3.48 -13.59
CA ASN A 157 16.29 3.24 -14.37
C ASN A 157 17.53 3.78 -13.64
N ASP A 158 18.72 3.61 -14.19
CA ASP A 158 19.99 4.08 -13.59
C ASP A 158 19.99 5.59 -13.30
N ALA A 159 19.27 6.38 -14.11
CA ALA A 159 19.05 7.80 -13.87
C ALA A 159 17.77 8.09 -13.06
N GLY A 160 17.03 7.07 -12.64
CA GLY A 160 15.75 7.17 -11.93
C GLY A 160 15.86 7.72 -10.51
N TYR A 161 14.72 7.89 -9.88
CA TYR A 161 14.62 8.49 -8.54
C TYR A 161 14.87 7.48 -7.42
N LEU A 162 14.43 6.24 -7.62
CA LEU A 162 14.45 5.14 -6.64
C LEU A 162 14.99 3.86 -7.29
N ASN A 163 15.47 2.92 -6.48
CA ASN A 163 15.91 1.63 -7.01
C ASN A 163 14.74 0.82 -7.59
N MET A 164 13.56 0.92 -6.99
CA MET A 164 12.35 0.23 -7.43
C MET A 164 11.07 0.89 -6.93
N ILE A 165 9.93 0.55 -7.53
CA ILE A 165 8.62 0.96 -7.06
C ILE A 165 7.66 -0.23 -7.01
N PHE A 166 6.70 -0.17 -6.08
CA PHE A 166 5.51 -1.01 -6.09
C PHE A 166 4.51 -0.44 -7.10
N GLU A 167 4.07 -1.28 -8.04
CA GLU A 167 2.92 -0.97 -8.87
C GLU A 167 1.64 -1.44 -8.16
N LEU A 168 0.52 -0.75 -8.37
CA LEU A 168 -0.76 -1.06 -7.74
C LEU A 168 -1.85 -1.44 -8.76
N GLU A 169 -1.51 -1.45 -10.05
CA GLU A 169 -2.47 -1.70 -11.12
C GLU A 169 -2.96 -3.15 -11.18
N HIS A 170 -2.22 -4.12 -10.58
CA HIS A 170 -2.60 -5.52 -10.62
C HIS A 170 -3.83 -5.86 -9.76
N ASN A 171 -4.24 -4.95 -8.86
CA ASN A 171 -5.41 -5.13 -8.01
C ASN A 171 -6.74 -4.94 -8.79
N VAL A 172 -6.85 -5.58 -9.96
CA VAL A 172 -8.07 -5.54 -10.79
C VAL A 172 -9.12 -6.45 -10.18
N ARG A 173 -10.22 -5.88 -9.74
CA ARG A 173 -11.32 -6.58 -9.07
C ARG A 173 -12.45 -6.89 -10.05
N GLU A 174 -13.11 -8.04 -9.85
CA GLU A 174 -14.34 -8.43 -10.56
C GLU A 174 -15.29 -9.17 -9.63
N GLY A 175 -16.59 -9.10 -9.89
CA GLY A 175 -17.62 -9.73 -9.08
C GLY A 175 -18.64 -8.74 -8.54
N LYS A 176 -19.52 -9.23 -7.66
CA LYS A 176 -20.51 -8.40 -6.97
C LYS A 176 -19.93 -7.88 -5.66
N PRO A 177 -20.39 -6.72 -5.16
CA PRO A 177 -19.99 -6.21 -3.85
C PRO A 177 -20.05 -7.29 -2.75
N GLY A 178 -18.96 -7.42 -1.98
CA GLY A 178 -18.80 -8.44 -0.94
C GLY A 178 -18.56 -9.88 -1.44
N GLU A 179 -18.30 -10.06 -2.75
CA GLU A 179 -17.96 -11.34 -3.38
C GLU A 179 -16.88 -11.18 -4.47
N GLU A 180 -16.29 -10.01 -4.55
CA GLU A 180 -15.30 -9.72 -5.58
C GLU A 180 -14.04 -10.58 -5.39
N ARG A 181 -13.42 -10.89 -6.51
CA ARG A 181 -12.12 -11.56 -6.58
C ARG A 181 -11.17 -10.74 -7.43
N LEU A 182 -9.88 -11.02 -7.34
CA LEU A 182 -8.95 -10.50 -8.33
C LEU A 182 -9.20 -11.16 -9.69
N ASN A 183 -9.29 -10.34 -10.74
CA ASN A 183 -9.41 -10.81 -12.11
C ASN A 183 -8.06 -11.38 -12.57
N ILE A 184 -7.98 -12.69 -12.76
CA ILE A 184 -6.74 -13.40 -13.15
C ILE A 184 -6.22 -12.88 -14.50
N LEU A 185 -7.11 -12.67 -15.48
CA LEU A 185 -6.71 -12.16 -16.79
C LEU A 185 -6.26 -10.69 -16.72
N GLY A 186 -6.92 -9.89 -15.85
CA GLY A 186 -6.53 -8.52 -15.55
C GLY A 186 -5.14 -8.48 -14.92
N TYR A 187 -4.92 -9.25 -13.88
CA TYR A 187 -3.61 -9.42 -13.23
C TYR A 187 -2.52 -9.79 -14.24
N LYS A 188 -2.75 -10.83 -15.05
CA LYS A 188 -1.82 -11.31 -16.08
C LYS A 188 -1.47 -10.21 -17.09
N LYS A 189 -2.47 -9.46 -17.58
CA LYS A 189 -2.26 -8.35 -18.52
C LYS A 189 -1.44 -7.21 -17.91
N VAL A 190 -1.68 -6.88 -16.65
CA VAL A 190 -0.93 -5.85 -15.93
C VAL A 190 0.52 -6.29 -15.76
N MET A 191 0.76 -7.47 -15.21
CA MET A 191 2.11 -8.00 -15.01
C MET A 191 2.88 -8.08 -16.32
N ALA A 192 2.26 -8.60 -17.41
CA ALA A 192 2.91 -8.67 -18.72
C ALA A 192 3.26 -7.27 -19.27
N ARG A 193 2.39 -6.30 -19.09
CA ARG A 193 2.64 -4.91 -19.51
C ARG A 193 3.80 -4.28 -18.72
N TRP A 194 3.83 -4.46 -17.41
CA TRP A 194 4.89 -3.96 -16.56
C TRP A 194 6.25 -4.62 -16.89
N GLN A 195 6.30 -5.94 -16.98
CA GLN A 195 7.52 -6.67 -17.38
C GLN A 195 8.05 -6.20 -18.74
N LYS A 196 7.14 -5.98 -19.72
CA LYS A 196 7.52 -5.51 -21.06
C LYS A 196 8.03 -4.06 -21.06
N HIS A 197 7.36 -3.15 -20.32
CA HIS A 197 7.74 -1.73 -20.34
C HIS A 197 9.00 -1.44 -19.54
N LEU A 198 9.20 -2.09 -18.40
CA LEU A 198 10.43 -1.98 -17.63
C LEU A 198 11.63 -2.58 -18.39
N GLY A 199 11.38 -3.63 -19.18
CA GLY A 199 12.41 -4.27 -20.00
C GLY A 199 13.68 -4.58 -19.19
N THR A 200 14.84 -4.13 -19.69
CA THR A 200 16.14 -4.23 -19.01
C THR A 200 16.54 -2.94 -18.28
N GLU A 201 15.82 -1.84 -18.46
CA GLU A 201 16.18 -0.52 -17.95
C GLU A 201 15.60 -0.22 -16.57
N GLY A 202 14.33 -0.56 -16.35
CA GLY A 202 13.65 -0.31 -15.07
C GLY A 202 13.63 -1.53 -14.16
N TRP A 203 13.24 -1.32 -12.87
CA TRP A 203 13.16 -2.39 -11.89
C TRP A 203 11.88 -2.30 -11.04
N ASN A 204 11.20 -3.44 -10.85
CA ASN A 204 9.95 -3.51 -10.11
C ASN A 204 10.14 -4.15 -8.73
N ALA A 205 9.42 -3.64 -7.73
CA ALA A 205 9.18 -4.32 -6.46
C ALA A 205 7.97 -5.24 -6.66
N LEU A 206 8.21 -6.54 -6.73
CA LEU A 206 7.17 -7.54 -6.98
C LEU A 206 6.49 -7.90 -5.67
N TYR A 207 5.17 -7.79 -5.62
CA TYR A 207 4.37 -8.24 -4.48
C TYR A 207 3.01 -8.76 -4.97
N VAL A 208 2.32 -9.52 -4.16
CA VAL A 208 0.95 -10.00 -4.43
C VAL A 208 0.02 -9.73 -3.26
N GLU A 209 0.56 -9.56 -2.06
CA GLU A 209 -0.17 -9.08 -0.89
C GLU A 209 0.72 -8.19 -0.01
N ASN A 210 0.09 -7.37 0.81
CA ASN A 210 0.75 -6.48 1.75
C ASN A 210 -0.19 -6.20 2.94
N HIS A 211 0.22 -5.29 3.83
CA HIS A 211 -0.56 -4.87 5.00
C HIS A 211 -1.84 -4.07 4.69
N ASP A 212 -2.12 -3.75 3.43
CA ASP A 212 -3.27 -2.96 2.97
C ASP A 212 -4.26 -3.73 2.10
N ASN A 213 -3.97 -5.01 1.81
CA ASN A 213 -4.82 -5.87 1.00
C ASN A 213 -5.22 -7.13 1.77
N PRO A 214 -6.37 -7.74 1.45
CA PRO A 214 -6.71 -9.07 1.93
C PRO A 214 -5.67 -10.11 1.54
N ARG A 215 -5.70 -11.28 2.19
CA ARG A 215 -4.81 -12.39 1.86
C ARG A 215 -5.01 -12.85 0.43
N ILE A 216 -3.92 -12.91 -0.33
CA ILE A 216 -3.94 -13.23 -1.76
C ILE A 216 -4.50 -14.63 -2.04
N ASN A 217 -4.27 -15.59 -1.15
CA ASN A 217 -4.79 -16.95 -1.30
C ASN A 217 -6.32 -17.01 -1.22
N SER A 218 -6.97 -16.03 -0.54
CA SER A 218 -8.43 -15.93 -0.47
C SER A 218 -9.04 -15.18 -1.66
N ILE A 219 -8.36 -14.15 -2.20
CA ILE A 219 -8.94 -13.28 -3.23
C ILE A 219 -8.54 -13.67 -4.67
N LEU A 220 -7.37 -14.28 -4.87
CA LEU A 220 -6.90 -14.80 -6.15
C LEU A 220 -6.91 -16.34 -6.17
N GLY A 221 -6.49 -16.97 -5.07
CA GLY A 221 -6.48 -18.42 -4.90
C GLY A 221 -7.84 -19.00 -4.51
N ASN A 222 -7.80 -20.20 -3.97
CA ASN A 222 -8.97 -20.93 -3.45
C ASN A 222 -8.71 -21.51 -2.05
N GLU A 223 -7.84 -20.85 -1.29
CA GLU A 223 -7.46 -21.19 0.10
C GLU A 223 -6.82 -22.56 0.28
N THR A 224 -6.31 -23.15 -0.80
CA THR A 224 -5.55 -24.41 -0.76
C THR A 224 -4.05 -24.18 -0.79
N SER A 225 -3.28 -25.16 -0.32
CA SER A 225 -1.82 -25.15 -0.45
C SER A 225 -1.36 -25.10 -1.92
N HIS A 226 -2.13 -25.69 -2.84
CA HIS A 226 -1.83 -25.66 -4.27
C HIS A 226 -1.95 -24.27 -4.86
N SER A 227 -3.03 -23.53 -4.54
CA SER A 227 -3.18 -22.14 -5.01
C SER A 227 -2.13 -21.22 -4.38
N ALA A 228 -1.80 -21.37 -3.09
CA ALA A 228 -0.74 -20.60 -2.45
C ALA A 228 0.63 -20.82 -3.14
N LYS A 229 0.96 -22.07 -3.52
CA LYS A 229 2.18 -22.37 -4.27
C LYS A 229 2.18 -21.79 -5.68
N ALA A 230 1.05 -21.87 -6.39
CA ALA A 230 0.90 -21.28 -7.73
C ALA A 230 1.10 -19.75 -7.68
N ILE A 231 0.49 -19.08 -6.70
CA ILE A 231 0.65 -17.65 -6.46
C ILE A 231 2.12 -17.30 -6.17
N GLY A 232 2.78 -18.07 -5.29
CA GLY A 232 4.22 -17.93 -5.02
C GLY A 232 5.08 -18.04 -6.27
N THR A 233 4.75 -18.98 -7.16
CA THR A 233 5.46 -19.14 -8.45
C THR A 233 5.34 -17.90 -9.31
N ILE A 234 4.12 -17.35 -9.46
CA ILE A 234 3.88 -16.13 -10.24
C ILE A 234 4.61 -14.93 -9.62
N ALA A 235 4.57 -14.79 -8.29
CA ALA A 235 5.18 -13.66 -7.59
C ALA A 235 6.71 -13.67 -7.65
N LEU A 236 7.35 -14.84 -7.45
CA LEU A 236 8.79 -14.91 -7.25
C LEU A 236 9.59 -15.09 -8.55
N LEU A 237 8.98 -15.51 -9.65
CA LEU A 237 9.71 -15.83 -10.88
C LEU A 237 9.63 -14.77 -11.98
N LEU A 238 9.05 -13.61 -11.69
CA LEU A 238 9.10 -12.43 -12.58
C LEU A 238 10.40 -11.64 -12.35
N ARG A 239 10.77 -10.80 -13.33
CA ARG A 239 11.90 -9.87 -13.20
C ARG A 239 11.54 -8.72 -12.26
N GLY A 240 12.35 -8.49 -11.23
CA GLY A 240 12.15 -7.51 -10.16
C GLY A 240 12.61 -8.07 -8.81
N THR A 241 12.46 -7.30 -7.73
CA THR A 241 12.75 -7.76 -6.36
C THR A 241 11.46 -8.28 -5.71
N PRO A 242 11.36 -9.58 -5.38
CA PRO A 242 10.18 -10.11 -4.69
C PRO A 242 10.11 -9.65 -3.24
N PHE A 243 8.92 -9.18 -2.85
CA PHE A 243 8.54 -8.87 -1.47
C PHE A 243 7.52 -9.91 -1.01
N ILE A 244 7.90 -10.72 -0.03
CA ILE A 244 7.05 -11.74 0.57
C ILE A 244 6.47 -11.14 1.84
N TYR A 245 5.15 -10.99 1.88
CA TYR A 245 4.47 -10.49 3.07
C TYR A 245 4.33 -11.62 4.10
N GLN A 246 4.48 -11.28 5.40
CA GLN A 246 4.38 -12.24 6.50
C GLN A 246 3.08 -13.07 6.43
N GLY A 247 3.20 -14.40 6.46
CA GLY A 247 2.08 -15.34 6.35
C GLY A 247 1.74 -15.77 4.93
N GLN A 248 2.18 -15.04 3.90
CA GLN A 248 2.05 -15.46 2.51
C GLN A 248 2.79 -16.76 2.26
N GLU A 249 3.99 -16.91 2.83
CA GLU A 249 4.89 -18.08 2.70
C GLU A 249 4.35 -19.35 3.35
N ILE A 250 3.34 -19.24 4.21
CA ILE A 250 2.64 -20.41 4.79
C ILE A 250 1.21 -20.55 4.25
N GLY A 251 0.78 -19.64 3.36
CA GLY A 251 -0.55 -19.67 2.74
C GLY A 251 -1.70 -19.23 3.65
N MET A 252 -1.47 -18.27 4.56
CA MET A 252 -2.53 -17.68 5.38
C MET A 252 -3.68 -17.19 4.52
N VAL A 253 -4.89 -17.20 5.09
CA VAL A 253 -6.14 -16.84 4.42
C VAL A 253 -6.88 -15.75 5.18
N ASN A 254 -7.95 -15.19 4.59
CA ASN A 254 -8.77 -14.17 5.18
C ASN A 254 -9.44 -14.64 6.46
N TYR A 255 -9.46 -13.79 7.50
CA TYR A 255 -10.17 -14.06 8.74
C TYR A 255 -11.70 -13.95 8.53
N PRO A 256 -12.51 -14.86 9.10
CA PRO A 256 -13.97 -14.87 8.91
C PRO A 256 -14.67 -13.88 9.87
N PHE A 257 -14.47 -12.58 9.72
CA PHE A 257 -15.10 -11.54 10.54
C PHE A 257 -16.62 -11.66 10.53
N GLN A 258 -17.25 -11.58 11.71
CA GLN A 258 -18.69 -11.72 11.91
C GLN A 258 -19.37 -10.42 12.39
N GLN A 259 -18.60 -9.47 12.91
CA GLN A 259 -19.12 -8.22 13.46
C GLN A 259 -18.17 -7.06 13.10
N ILE A 260 -18.73 -5.86 12.97
CA ILE A 260 -17.93 -4.68 12.64
C ILE A 260 -16.90 -4.33 13.73
N ASP A 261 -17.22 -4.64 14.98
CA ASP A 261 -16.36 -4.38 16.14
C ASP A 261 -15.12 -5.31 16.20
N GLU A 262 -15.09 -6.36 15.39
CA GLU A 262 -13.91 -7.22 15.22
C GLU A 262 -12.85 -6.59 14.29
N LEU A 263 -13.23 -5.56 13.53
CA LEU A 263 -12.35 -4.82 12.64
C LEU A 263 -11.72 -3.62 13.37
N ASP A 264 -10.46 -3.33 13.09
CA ASP A 264 -9.75 -2.16 13.62
C ASP A 264 -9.50 -1.08 12.56
N ALA A 265 -9.51 -1.44 11.29
CA ALA A 265 -9.20 -0.54 10.18
C ALA A 265 -10.22 0.60 10.05
N LYS A 266 -9.75 1.84 10.19
CA LYS A 266 -10.59 3.05 10.13
C LYS A 266 -11.34 3.21 8.81
N ASP A 267 -10.74 2.87 7.69
CA ASP A 267 -11.38 2.88 6.38
C ASP A 267 -12.54 1.89 6.31
N SER A 268 -12.43 0.71 6.94
CA SER A 268 -13.51 -0.27 7.05
C SER A 268 -14.69 0.28 7.84
N HIS A 269 -14.45 0.89 9.00
CA HIS A 269 -15.52 1.53 9.80
C HIS A 269 -16.17 2.71 9.06
N ASN A 270 -15.39 3.54 8.36
CA ASN A 270 -15.91 4.64 7.57
C ASN A 270 -16.80 4.12 6.42
N HIS A 271 -16.33 3.12 5.69
CA HIS A 271 -17.08 2.52 4.59
C HIS A 271 -18.37 1.86 5.08
N TYR A 272 -18.30 1.12 6.18
CA TYR A 272 -19.50 0.54 6.81
C TYR A 272 -20.55 1.62 7.14
N ARG A 273 -20.13 2.70 7.78
CA ARG A 273 -21.02 3.82 8.11
C ARG A 273 -21.68 4.42 6.86
N LEU A 274 -20.91 4.66 5.80
CA LEU A 274 -21.42 5.20 4.53
C LEU A 274 -22.43 4.25 3.86
N LEU A 275 -22.22 2.93 3.93
CA LEU A 275 -23.16 1.94 3.41
C LEU A 275 -24.47 1.97 4.20
N ILE A 276 -24.41 2.04 5.54
CA ILE A 276 -25.61 2.17 6.40
C ILE A 276 -26.37 3.47 6.08
N GLU A 277 -25.67 4.59 5.97
CA GLU A 277 -26.26 5.89 5.60
C GLU A 277 -26.88 5.86 4.19
N SER A 278 -26.39 5.00 3.30
CA SER A 278 -26.91 4.78 1.96
C SER A 278 -28.06 3.76 1.90
N GLY A 279 -28.49 3.22 3.06
CA GLY A 279 -29.67 2.34 3.18
C GLY A 279 -29.38 0.84 3.10
N TYR A 280 -28.11 0.42 3.16
CA TYR A 280 -27.76 -1.01 3.31
C TYR A 280 -28.17 -1.51 4.69
N ASP A 281 -28.63 -2.76 4.78
CA ASP A 281 -28.76 -3.40 6.09
C ASP A 281 -27.37 -3.76 6.68
N ALA A 282 -27.32 -3.93 8.00
CA ALA A 282 -26.07 -4.15 8.72
C ALA A 282 -25.29 -5.39 8.24
N LYS A 283 -26.00 -6.45 7.84
CA LYS A 283 -25.39 -7.70 7.38
C LYS A 283 -24.78 -7.53 5.98
N GLN A 284 -25.47 -6.83 5.08
CA GLN A 284 -24.97 -6.54 3.75
C GLN A 284 -23.76 -5.60 3.82
N ALA A 285 -23.84 -4.54 4.62
CA ALA A 285 -22.75 -3.60 4.82
C ALA A 285 -21.50 -4.31 5.41
N LEU A 286 -21.69 -5.15 6.42
CA LEU A 286 -20.59 -5.94 6.98
C LEU A 286 -19.98 -6.90 5.96
N LYS A 287 -20.79 -7.62 5.18
CA LYS A 287 -20.31 -8.55 4.16
C LYS A 287 -19.39 -7.84 3.15
N GLU A 288 -19.79 -6.65 2.69
CA GLU A 288 -19.03 -5.88 1.72
C GLU A 288 -17.71 -5.36 2.31
N VAL A 289 -17.77 -4.79 3.51
CA VAL A 289 -16.60 -4.23 4.19
C VAL A 289 -15.63 -5.31 4.63
N ALA A 290 -16.11 -6.38 5.26
CA ALA A 290 -15.28 -7.47 5.74
C ALA A 290 -14.57 -8.22 4.60
N HIS A 291 -15.12 -8.21 3.39
CA HIS A 291 -14.49 -8.89 2.26
C HIS A 291 -13.15 -8.29 1.85
N TRP A 292 -13.02 -6.95 1.92
CA TRP A 292 -11.84 -6.22 1.46
C TRP A 292 -11.05 -5.53 2.57
N THR A 293 -11.41 -5.76 3.83
CA THR A 293 -10.67 -5.13 4.92
C THR A 293 -9.20 -5.53 4.93
N ARG A 294 -8.34 -4.55 5.17
CA ARG A 294 -6.90 -4.76 5.38
C ARG A 294 -6.58 -5.56 6.64
N ASP A 295 -7.53 -5.71 7.56
CA ASP A 295 -7.32 -6.44 8.81
C ASP A 295 -7.08 -7.94 8.59
N HIS A 296 -7.50 -8.50 7.46
CA HIS A 296 -7.15 -9.87 7.08
C HIS A 296 -5.64 -10.14 7.09
N SER A 297 -4.86 -9.22 6.54
CA SER A 297 -3.40 -9.33 6.47
C SER A 297 -2.70 -8.92 7.77
N ARG A 298 -3.43 -8.31 8.71
CA ARG A 298 -2.91 -7.83 10.00
C ARG A 298 -3.20 -8.76 11.16
N THR A 299 -3.92 -9.86 10.92
CA THR A 299 -4.10 -10.92 11.93
C THR A 299 -2.74 -11.48 12.37
N PRO A 300 -2.61 -11.90 13.63
CA PRO A 300 -1.36 -12.45 14.17
C PRO A 300 -0.79 -13.58 13.32
N MET A 301 0.55 -13.60 13.20
CA MET A 301 1.27 -14.68 12.52
C MET A 301 1.04 -16.01 13.20
N GLN A 302 0.80 -17.06 12.41
CA GLN A 302 0.52 -18.40 12.89
C GLN A 302 1.81 -19.20 13.03
N TRP A 303 2.46 -19.11 14.21
CA TRP A 303 3.75 -19.76 14.46
C TRP A 303 3.65 -21.24 14.74
N THR A 304 2.68 -21.67 15.57
CA THR A 304 2.50 -23.06 15.96
C THR A 304 1.02 -23.42 16.08
N SER A 305 0.70 -24.71 16.23
CA SER A 305 -0.64 -25.23 16.55
C SER A 305 -1.03 -25.10 18.03
N GLN A 306 -0.16 -24.48 18.87
CA GLN A 306 -0.39 -24.29 20.30
C GLN A 306 -1.31 -23.08 20.55
N GLU A 307 -1.73 -22.91 21.83
CA GLU A 307 -2.58 -21.80 22.26
C GLU A 307 -2.02 -20.45 21.78
N ALA A 308 -2.96 -19.58 21.36
CA ALA A 308 -2.64 -18.29 20.76
C ALA A 308 -1.62 -18.37 19.61
N SER A 309 -1.52 -19.53 18.94
CA SER A 309 -0.56 -19.78 17.88
C SER A 309 0.90 -19.46 18.26
N SER A 310 1.20 -19.47 19.55
CA SER A 310 2.46 -18.99 20.14
C SER A 310 2.84 -17.55 19.75
N PHE A 311 1.87 -16.74 19.33
CA PHE A 311 2.10 -15.34 18.97
C PHE A 311 2.27 -14.47 20.21
N THR A 312 1.42 -14.67 21.22
CA THR A 312 1.42 -13.90 22.47
C THR A 312 0.92 -14.74 23.63
N SER A 313 1.36 -14.40 24.84
CA SER A 313 0.78 -14.89 26.10
C SER A 313 -0.33 -13.97 26.64
N GLY A 314 -0.54 -12.81 26.02
CA GLY A 314 -1.58 -11.85 26.37
C GLY A 314 -2.76 -11.89 25.38
N HIS A 315 -3.58 -10.85 25.40
CA HIS A 315 -4.68 -10.69 24.43
C HIS A 315 -4.12 -10.06 23.14
N PRO A 316 -4.27 -10.72 21.98
CA PRO A 316 -3.80 -10.16 20.71
C PRO A 316 -4.69 -8.99 20.29
N TRP A 317 -4.11 -8.02 19.60
CA TRP A 317 -4.80 -6.85 19.06
C TRP A 317 -5.95 -7.22 18.09
N LEU A 318 -5.67 -8.08 17.10
CA LEU A 318 -6.69 -8.72 16.26
C LEU A 318 -6.77 -10.21 16.60
N ALA A 319 -7.91 -10.81 16.34
CA ALA A 319 -8.13 -12.23 16.60
C ALA A 319 -7.18 -13.11 15.76
N ILE A 320 -6.71 -14.19 16.38
CA ILE A 320 -5.91 -15.22 15.70
C ILE A 320 -6.86 -16.06 14.84
N HIS A 321 -6.47 -16.29 13.57
CA HIS A 321 -7.29 -17.08 12.67
C HIS A 321 -7.49 -18.52 13.21
N PRO A 322 -8.71 -19.06 13.28
CA PRO A 322 -8.96 -20.36 13.93
C PRO A 322 -8.25 -21.55 13.26
N ASN A 323 -7.84 -21.42 11.98
CA ASN A 323 -7.11 -22.45 11.26
C ASN A 323 -5.61 -22.52 11.58
N PHE A 324 -5.13 -21.81 12.62
CA PHE A 324 -3.73 -21.89 13.04
C PHE A 324 -3.29 -23.32 13.42
N LYS A 325 -4.23 -24.21 13.71
CA LYS A 325 -3.97 -25.61 13.98
C LYS A 325 -3.53 -26.39 12.74
N GLU A 326 -3.97 -25.96 11.56
CA GLU A 326 -3.69 -26.58 10.26
C GLU A 326 -2.65 -25.79 9.46
N ILE A 327 -2.66 -24.46 9.58
CA ILE A 327 -1.75 -23.57 8.87
C ILE A 327 -0.86 -22.86 9.89
N ASN A 328 0.37 -23.35 10.05
CA ASN A 328 1.35 -22.72 10.94
C ASN A 328 2.78 -23.02 10.49
N VAL A 329 3.72 -22.21 10.95
CA VAL A 329 5.14 -22.32 10.59
C VAL A 329 5.73 -23.66 11.04
N ALA A 330 5.53 -24.03 12.32
CA ALA A 330 6.20 -25.20 12.92
C ALA A 330 5.88 -26.51 12.20
N ASP A 331 4.61 -26.75 11.87
CA ASP A 331 4.21 -27.95 11.14
C ASP A 331 4.71 -27.91 9.70
N GLN A 332 4.69 -26.75 9.06
CA GLN A 332 5.17 -26.59 7.68
C GLN A 332 6.69 -26.68 7.53
N GLU A 333 7.48 -26.38 8.55
CA GLU A 333 8.93 -26.56 8.51
C GLU A 333 9.31 -28.03 8.35
N THR A 334 8.55 -28.93 8.94
CA THR A 334 8.81 -30.38 8.91
C THR A 334 8.21 -31.09 7.69
N ASP A 335 7.22 -30.49 7.02
CA ASP A 335 6.60 -31.04 5.81
C ASP A 335 7.31 -30.56 4.53
N ALA A 336 8.05 -31.46 3.89
CA ALA A 336 8.76 -31.17 2.63
C ALA A 336 7.85 -30.75 1.46
N GLN A 337 6.53 -31.00 1.56
CA GLN A 337 5.53 -30.61 0.58
C GLN A 337 4.72 -29.37 1.00
N SER A 338 5.06 -28.72 2.11
CA SER A 338 4.38 -27.51 2.59
C SER A 338 4.52 -26.33 1.63
N VAL A 339 3.71 -25.29 1.85
CA VAL A 339 3.81 -23.99 1.16
C VAL A 339 5.15 -23.33 1.51
N LEU A 340 5.53 -23.32 2.79
CA LEU A 340 6.79 -22.75 3.28
C LEU A 340 8.02 -23.35 2.58
N ASN A 341 8.11 -24.68 2.54
CA ASN A 341 9.22 -25.36 1.89
C ASN A 341 9.21 -25.21 0.37
N TYR A 342 8.04 -24.99 -0.22
CA TYR A 342 7.93 -24.61 -1.64
C TYR A 342 8.49 -23.21 -1.90
N TYR A 343 8.17 -22.21 -1.07
CA TYR A 343 8.73 -20.86 -1.16
C TYR A 343 10.25 -20.86 -0.99
N LYS A 344 10.80 -21.63 -0.04
CA LYS A 344 12.26 -21.82 0.11
C LYS A 344 12.90 -22.33 -1.18
N LYS A 345 12.27 -23.31 -1.85
CA LYS A 345 12.74 -23.86 -3.14
C LYS A 345 12.65 -22.81 -4.27
N LEU A 346 11.57 -22.00 -4.34
CA LEU A 346 11.45 -20.94 -5.33
C LEU A 346 12.51 -19.85 -5.15
N ILE A 347 12.81 -19.47 -3.92
CA ILE A 347 13.86 -18.49 -3.62
C ILE A 347 15.24 -19.04 -4.03
N ALA A 348 15.54 -20.29 -3.73
CA ALA A 348 16.78 -20.94 -4.16
C ALA A 348 16.88 -20.98 -5.69
N LEU A 349 15.81 -21.45 -6.36
CA LEU A 349 15.73 -21.49 -7.82
C LEU A 349 15.98 -20.11 -8.45
N ARG A 350 15.38 -19.06 -7.89
CA ARG A 350 15.58 -17.69 -8.37
C ARG A 350 17.02 -17.23 -8.21
N LYS A 351 17.66 -17.51 -7.06
CA LYS A 351 19.05 -17.13 -6.80
C LYS A 351 20.05 -17.85 -7.70
N GLU A 352 19.77 -19.09 -8.05
CA GLU A 352 20.64 -19.93 -8.88
C GLU A 352 20.49 -19.65 -10.38
N ASN A 353 19.43 -18.96 -10.80
CA ASN A 353 19.13 -18.76 -12.22
C ASN A 353 18.97 -17.28 -12.59
N PRO A 354 20.01 -16.70 -13.19
CA PRO A 354 19.98 -15.28 -13.61
C PRO A 354 18.85 -14.92 -14.60
N VAL A 355 18.24 -15.90 -15.26
CA VAL A 355 17.12 -15.67 -16.17
C VAL A 355 15.96 -14.91 -15.51
N PHE A 356 15.75 -15.05 -14.19
CA PHE A 356 14.70 -14.33 -13.47
C PHE A 356 15.06 -12.88 -13.14
N THR A 357 16.31 -12.48 -13.33
CA THR A 357 16.78 -11.10 -13.15
C THR A 357 17.17 -10.43 -14.47
N ASP A 358 17.82 -11.17 -15.37
CA ASP A 358 18.45 -10.65 -16.58
C ASP A 358 17.70 -11.08 -17.86
N GLY A 359 16.77 -12.04 -17.74
CA GLY A 359 16.01 -12.58 -18.88
C GLY A 359 14.97 -11.64 -19.43
N GLN A 360 14.53 -11.92 -20.65
CA GLN A 360 13.43 -11.21 -21.29
C GLN A 360 12.11 -11.93 -21.04
N PHE A 361 11.06 -11.15 -20.77
CA PHE A 361 9.72 -11.68 -20.55
C PHE A 361 8.93 -11.78 -21.85
N GLU A 362 8.35 -12.94 -22.12
CA GLU A 362 7.40 -13.16 -23.21
C GLU A 362 6.12 -13.83 -22.69
N LEU A 363 4.97 -13.27 -23.03
CA LEU A 363 3.67 -13.81 -22.67
C LEU A 363 3.18 -14.78 -23.78
N LEU A 364 3.26 -16.09 -23.53
CA LEU A 364 2.95 -17.11 -24.52
C LEU A 364 1.45 -17.35 -24.72
N ALA A 365 0.62 -17.13 -23.70
CA ALA A 365 -0.82 -17.41 -23.76
C ALA A 365 -1.64 -16.21 -23.24
N PRO A 366 -1.81 -15.15 -24.03
CA PRO A 366 -2.39 -13.89 -23.58
C PRO A 366 -3.87 -13.97 -23.18
N ASN A 367 -4.62 -14.93 -23.72
CA ASN A 367 -6.08 -15.05 -23.56
C ASN A 367 -6.53 -16.29 -22.74
N HIS A 368 -5.60 -16.96 -22.03
CA HIS A 368 -5.89 -18.15 -21.23
C HIS A 368 -5.44 -17.99 -19.81
#